data_a8a8d0917e75632f4483de778a4a90f6
#
_entry.id   a8a8d0917e75632f4483de778a4a90f6
#
_cell.length_a   1.000
_cell.length_b   1.000
_cell.length_c   1.000
_cell.angle_alpha   90.00
_cell.angle_beta   90.00
_cell.angle_gamma   90.00
#
_symmetry.space_group_name_H-M   'P 1'
#
loop_
_entity.id
_entity.type
_entity.pdbx_description
1 polymer ?
#
loop_
_entity_poly.entity_id
_entity_poly.type
_entity_poly.pdbx_seq_one_letter_code
_entity_poly.pdbx_strand_id
1 'polypeptide(L)'
;MYVLVIKNGSPVRYFLLFLFSVLPLISMAQLTAPGMDALRTTAYPSAPGVKDPVFIFCNSSGTRKGALHTESPGGNPPFNFSWYKWNDLTKTFSFIRTDVAKNNTDSANLDEGGYMIRITDGGGYNISLVGWIFLDKPVAVAKLQNFTCDYVALSGKAAIDTFNYKDPANGLPVKLLNAFSFMWSSNPSSTIPYPNIEINPITFTPPLEDVTYKLQVTDSFLCTSESSFPYTSIHVKADFSVDPNKGEAPLEVAFTDKSIRGFTYKWEFGDDSISELKDPPPHIYYRPGEYSPKLTIESDLLCIDSMRFEKIVVDPSELHIPNVFTPDGDGINDFFIVESKSLRTINVEIFSRSGLMVYTFYGEGTILKDWQGWNGNVNKSSAKASPGVYFYIIRAKGWDDKIYDSKLYRGFLYLYR
;
A
#
# COMPACT_ATOMS: atom_id res chain seq x y z
N MET A 1 -34.59 28.71 18.52
CA MET A 1 -34.56 27.39 17.88
C MET A 1 -35.85 26.67 18.29
N TYR A 2 -36.87 26.69 17.43
CA TYR A 2 -38.11 25.96 17.64
C TYR A 2 -38.16 24.80 16.66
N VAL A 3 -38.30 23.60 17.20
CA VAL A 3 -38.47 22.36 16.42
C VAL A 3 -39.97 22.06 16.37
N LEU A 4 -40.58 22.07 15.19
CA LEU A 4 -41.92 21.59 14.96
C LEU A 4 -41.85 20.13 14.45
N VAL A 5 -42.31 19.18 15.23
CA VAL A 5 -42.40 17.77 14.85
C VAL A 5 -43.82 17.49 14.33
N ILE A 6 -43.92 17.17 13.04
CA ILE A 6 -45.16 16.63 12.45
C ILE A 6 -44.96 15.13 12.23
N LYS A 7 -45.74 14.30 12.93
CA LYS A 7 -45.72 12.85 12.85
C LYS A 7 -46.87 12.38 11.94
N ASN A 8 -46.55 11.88 10.74
CA ASN A 8 -47.42 10.92 10.03
C ASN A 8 -46.54 9.99 9.18
N GLY A 9 -46.59 8.76 9.51
CA GLY A 9 -46.09 7.49 9.02
C GLY A 9 -45.42 7.41 7.64
N SER A 10 -44.13 7.74 7.54
CA SER A 10 -43.17 7.37 6.48
C SER A 10 -41.88 8.14 6.68
N PRO A 11 -40.72 7.75 6.11
CA PRO A 11 -39.44 8.15 6.63
C PRO A 11 -39.22 9.66 6.65
N VAL A 12 -38.81 10.14 7.81
CA VAL A 12 -38.58 11.58 8.12
C VAL A 12 -37.45 12.11 7.25
N ARG A 13 -37.81 12.98 6.30
CA ARG A 13 -36.86 13.86 5.61
C ARG A 13 -36.75 15.15 6.42
N TYR A 14 -35.58 15.42 6.98
CA TYR A 14 -35.30 16.69 7.63
C TYR A 14 -35.11 17.77 6.56
N PHE A 15 -36.04 18.72 6.50
CA PHE A 15 -35.87 19.97 5.74
C PHE A 15 -35.34 21.02 6.70
N LEU A 16 -34.04 21.37 6.57
CA LEU A 16 -33.45 22.52 7.27
C LEU A 16 -33.82 23.79 6.48
N LEU A 17 -34.81 24.54 6.99
CA LEU A 17 -35.08 25.89 6.52
C LEU A 17 -34.05 26.84 7.18
N PHE A 18 -33.05 27.25 6.41
CA PHE A 18 -32.21 28.39 6.77
C PHE A 18 -32.98 29.69 6.52
N LEU A 19 -33.46 30.30 7.59
CA LEU A 19 -33.90 31.70 7.55
C LEU A 19 -32.63 32.59 7.46
N PHE A 20 -32.28 33.05 6.27
CA PHE A 20 -31.36 34.14 6.10
C PHE A 20 -32.04 35.41 6.61
N SER A 21 -31.68 35.86 7.81
CA SER A 21 -31.93 37.26 8.23
C SER A 21 -31.01 38.12 7.39
N VAL A 22 -31.56 38.80 6.40
CA VAL A 22 -30.89 39.90 5.69
C VAL A 22 -30.76 41.03 6.69
N LEU A 23 -29.68 41.04 7.49
CA LEU A 23 -29.22 42.24 8.14
C LEU A 23 -28.79 43.20 7.02
N PRO A 24 -29.22 44.49 7.03
CA PRO A 24 -28.69 45.47 6.12
C PRO A 24 -27.18 45.57 6.39
N LEU A 25 -26.38 45.15 5.42
CA LEU A 25 -24.96 45.43 5.37
C LEU A 25 -24.82 46.96 5.27
N ILE A 26 -24.63 47.62 6.39
CA ILE A 26 -24.08 48.99 6.41
C ILE A 26 -22.70 48.81 5.76
N SER A 27 -22.57 49.29 4.53
CA SER A 27 -21.30 49.34 3.81
C SER A 27 -20.40 50.35 4.56
N MET A 28 -19.71 49.85 5.56
CA MET A 28 -18.54 50.57 6.06
C MET A 28 -17.45 50.43 5.00
N ALA A 29 -16.75 51.50 4.66
CA ALA A 29 -15.58 51.45 3.80
C ALA A 29 -14.66 50.38 4.34
N GLN A 30 -14.51 49.37 3.56
CA GLN A 30 -13.67 48.26 3.95
C GLN A 30 -12.45 48.27 3.03
N LEU A 31 -11.29 48.47 3.64
CA LEU A 31 -10.06 48.15 2.96
C LEU A 31 -10.07 46.67 2.68
N THR A 32 -9.96 46.31 1.41
CA THR A 32 -9.95 44.91 0.94
C THR A 32 -8.64 44.59 0.25
N ALA A 33 -8.35 43.29 0.12
CA ALA A 33 -7.11 42.82 -0.52
C ALA A 33 -7.45 41.74 -1.55
N PRO A 34 -7.60 42.11 -2.83
CA PRO A 34 -7.87 41.15 -3.88
C PRO A 34 -6.82 40.02 -3.93
N GLY A 35 -7.28 38.76 -3.92
CA GLY A 35 -6.41 37.59 -3.98
C GLY A 35 -5.72 37.23 -2.65
N MET A 36 -6.12 37.79 -1.51
CA MET A 36 -5.65 37.31 -0.19
C MET A 36 -6.11 35.90 0.07
N ASP A 37 -5.32 35.15 0.83
CA ASP A 37 -5.65 33.77 1.24
C ASP A 37 -6.31 33.72 2.61
N ALA A 38 -5.91 34.65 3.51
CA ALA A 38 -6.50 34.75 4.85
C ALA A 38 -6.55 36.21 5.35
N LEU A 39 -7.45 36.44 6.31
CA LEU A 39 -7.63 37.71 6.97
C LEU A 39 -7.51 37.54 8.50
N ARG A 40 -6.78 38.44 9.14
CA ARG A 40 -6.72 38.60 10.59
C ARG A 40 -6.89 40.08 10.95
N THR A 41 -6.95 40.37 12.20
CA THR A 41 -7.03 41.76 12.70
C THR A 41 -5.92 42.05 13.70
N THR A 42 -5.50 43.27 13.73
CA THR A 42 -4.52 43.78 14.71
C THR A 42 -5.08 43.77 16.14
N ALA A 43 -4.18 43.78 17.11
CA ALA A 43 -4.48 43.95 18.53
C ALA A 43 -3.43 44.88 19.14
N TYR A 44 -3.58 46.18 18.86
CA TYR A 44 -2.63 47.20 19.33
C TYR A 44 -2.69 47.35 20.84
N PRO A 45 -1.58 47.25 21.58
CA PRO A 45 -1.55 47.47 23.02
C PRO A 45 -1.96 48.89 23.40
N SER A 46 -1.59 49.90 22.58
CA SER A 46 -1.93 51.30 22.83
C SER A 46 -3.39 51.67 22.49
N ALA A 47 -4.07 50.87 21.67
CA ALA A 47 -5.43 51.09 21.20
C ALA A 47 -6.21 49.80 21.05
N PRO A 48 -6.60 49.11 22.13
CA PRO A 48 -7.20 47.77 22.07
C PRO A 48 -8.52 47.67 21.29
N GLY A 49 -9.22 48.83 21.11
CA GLY A 49 -10.46 48.90 20.32
C GLY A 49 -10.26 49.01 18.81
N VAL A 50 -9.06 49.33 18.36
CA VAL A 50 -8.74 49.43 16.92
C VAL A 50 -8.42 48.06 16.35
N LYS A 51 -9.09 47.70 15.25
CA LYS A 51 -8.98 46.41 14.58
C LYS A 51 -8.69 46.58 13.10
N ASP A 52 -7.45 46.97 12.77
CA ASP A 52 -7.03 47.09 11.39
C ASP A 52 -6.85 45.69 10.76
N PRO A 53 -7.21 45.51 9.49
CA PRO A 53 -7.03 44.23 8.81
C PRO A 53 -5.55 43.90 8.59
N VAL A 54 -5.22 42.61 8.76
CA VAL A 54 -3.96 41.99 8.33
C VAL A 54 -4.29 41.00 7.22
N PHE A 55 -3.92 41.36 6.00
CA PHE A 55 -4.15 40.57 4.79
C PHE A 55 -2.98 39.64 4.55
N ILE A 56 -3.24 38.36 4.49
CA ILE A 56 -2.22 37.32 4.37
C ILE A 56 -2.25 36.76 2.95
N PHE A 57 -1.09 36.71 2.33
CA PHE A 57 -0.85 36.15 1.00
C PHE A 57 0.16 35.04 1.13
N CYS A 58 -0.25 33.79 0.83
CA CYS A 58 0.64 32.63 0.82
C CYS A 58 1.69 32.79 -0.28
N ASN A 59 2.95 32.90 0.09
CA ASN A 59 4.06 33.22 -0.80
C ASN A 59 5.11 32.09 -0.87
N SER A 60 4.65 30.84 -1.01
CA SER A 60 5.53 29.65 -1.06
C SER A 60 6.61 29.75 -2.14
N SER A 61 6.31 30.41 -3.26
CA SER A 61 7.28 30.63 -4.35
C SER A 61 8.30 31.74 -4.05
N GLY A 62 8.01 32.60 -3.08
CA GLY A 62 8.82 33.79 -2.75
C GLY A 62 8.64 34.98 -3.72
N THR A 63 7.75 34.87 -4.70
CA THR A 63 7.56 35.92 -5.74
C THR A 63 6.24 36.66 -5.65
N ARG A 64 5.30 36.16 -4.84
CA ARG A 64 3.97 36.74 -4.69
C ARG A 64 4.04 38.09 -3.98
N LYS A 65 3.19 39.02 -4.38
CA LYS A 65 3.03 40.36 -3.82
C LYS A 65 1.60 40.56 -3.36
N GLY A 66 1.40 41.52 -2.46
CA GLY A 66 0.08 41.90 -1.99
C GLY A 66 -0.67 42.84 -2.95
N ALA A 67 -1.96 42.98 -2.71
CA ALA A 67 -2.81 43.99 -3.37
C ALA A 67 -3.79 44.58 -2.37
N LEU A 68 -4.15 45.86 -2.54
CA LEU A 68 -5.16 46.53 -1.75
C LEU A 68 -6.13 47.25 -2.67
N HIS A 69 -7.40 47.31 -2.26
CA HIS A 69 -8.49 48.01 -2.92
C HIS A 69 -9.36 48.68 -1.86
N THR A 70 -9.81 49.92 -2.14
CA THR A 70 -10.78 50.61 -1.29
C THR A 70 -11.63 51.59 -2.08
N GLU A 71 -12.83 51.81 -1.58
CA GLU A 71 -13.75 52.84 -1.98
C GLU A 71 -14.02 53.79 -0.79
N SER A 72 -14.55 54.97 -1.02
CA SER A 72 -14.94 55.87 0.09
C SER A 72 -16.24 55.38 0.74
N PRO A 73 -16.29 55.30 2.09
CA PRO A 73 -17.50 54.90 2.82
C PRO A 73 -18.54 56.00 2.96
N GLY A 74 -18.15 57.22 2.66
CA GLY A 74 -18.98 58.41 2.82
C GLY A 74 -18.34 59.63 2.14
N GLY A 75 -18.88 60.82 2.34
CA GLY A 75 -18.45 62.02 1.66
C GLY A 75 -19.09 62.18 0.29
N ASN A 76 -18.64 63.13 -0.48
CA ASN A 76 -19.15 63.45 -1.82
C ASN A 76 -18.04 63.32 -2.86
N PRO A 77 -18.23 62.48 -3.88
CA PRO A 77 -17.25 62.34 -4.94
C PRO A 77 -17.12 63.61 -5.76
N PRO A 78 -15.96 63.83 -6.41
CA PRO A 78 -14.80 62.95 -6.49
C PRO A 78 -13.90 63.02 -5.26
N PHE A 79 -13.23 61.86 -4.95
CA PHE A 79 -12.32 61.72 -3.82
C PHE A 79 -10.86 61.79 -4.25
N ASN A 80 -10.00 62.16 -3.32
CA ASN A 80 -8.56 62.03 -3.41
C ASN A 80 -8.11 60.92 -2.46
N PHE A 81 -7.39 59.93 -2.97
CA PHE A 81 -6.84 58.79 -2.19
C PHE A 81 -5.33 58.95 -2.06
N SER A 82 -4.84 59.36 -0.89
CA SER A 82 -3.42 59.51 -0.63
C SER A 82 -2.86 58.27 0.07
N TRP A 83 -1.91 57.62 -0.58
CA TRP A 83 -1.28 56.39 -0.14
C TRP A 83 -0.03 56.67 0.66
N TYR A 84 0.15 55.94 1.75
CA TYR A 84 1.31 55.96 2.63
C TYR A 84 1.74 54.55 2.93
N LYS A 85 3.07 54.33 3.14
CA LYS A 85 3.64 53.08 3.60
C LYS A 85 4.32 53.29 4.95
N TRP A 86 4.20 52.33 5.84
CA TRP A 86 4.90 52.36 7.13
C TRP A 86 6.42 52.39 6.91
N ASN A 87 7.08 53.30 7.61
CA ASN A 87 8.53 53.43 7.60
C ASN A 87 9.08 53.11 8.99
N ASP A 88 9.84 52.02 9.06
CA ASP A 88 10.40 51.52 10.34
C ASP A 88 11.46 52.47 10.94
N LEU A 89 12.09 53.32 10.13
CA LEU A 89 13.09 54.29 10.61
C LEU A 89 12.44 55.48 11.30
N THR A 90 11.41 56.04 10.69
CA THR A 90 10.69 57.22 11.25
C THR A 90 9.56 56.83 12.19
N LYS A 91 9.18 55.55 12.22
CA LYS A 91 8.04 54.99 12.96
C LYS A 91 6.71 55.68 12.62
N THR A 92 6.56 56.10 11.37
CA THR A 92 5.38 56.79 10.85
C THR A 92 5.05 56.29 9.43
N PHE A 93 3.85 56.64 8.99
CA PHE A 93 3.44 56.39 7.59
C PHE A 93 4.02 57.48 6.67
N SER A 94 4.86 57.10 5.73
CA SER A 94 5.49 57.98 4.73
C SER A 94 4.68 58.00 3.44
N PHE A 95 4.52 59.16 2.83
CA PHE A 95 3.73 59.38 1.61
C PHE A 95 4.35 58.60 0.42
N ILE A 96 3.45 58.02 -0.39
CA ILE A 96 3.82 57.33 -1.66
C ILE A 96 3.27 58.10 -2.87
N ARG A 97 1.94 58.29 -2.94
CA ARG A 97 1.24 58.90 -4.07
C ARG A 97 -0.16 59.38 -3.69
N THR A 98 -0.78 60.14 -4.57
CA THR A 98 -2.21 60.48 -4.49
C THR A 98 -2.89 60.17 -5.81
N ASP A 99 -4.00 59.43 -5.75
CA ASP A 99 -4.91 59.20 -6.85
C ASP A 99 -6.04 60.23 -6.75
N VAL A 100 -6.08 61.20 -7.68
CA VAL A 100 -6.94 62.41 -7.61
C VAL A 100 -8.23 62.17 -8.37
N ALA A 101 -9.34 62.67 -7.82
CA ALA A 101 -10.66 62.69 -8.45
C ALA A 101 -11.15 61.30 -8.88
N LYS A 102 -11.04 60.32 -8.00
CA LYS A 102 -11.46 58.91 -8.21
C LYS A 102 -12.65 58.56 -7.32
N ASN A 103 -13.35 57.48 -7.66
CA ASN A 103 -14.38 56.86 -6.82
C ASN A 103 -13.81 55.71 -5.98
N ASN A 104 -12.74 55.09 -6.45
CA ASN A 104 -12.00 54.01 -5.79
C ASN A 104 -10.51 54.13 -6.11
N THR A 105 -9.71 53.32 -5.41
CA THR A 105 -8.27 53.20 -5.67
C THR A 105 -7.81 51.79 -5.47
N ASP A 106 -6.84 51.40 -6.32
CA ASP A 106 -6.20 50.06 -6.32
C ASP A 106 -4.69 50.21 -6.27
N SER A 107 -4.03 49.26 -5.65
CA SER A 107 -2.60 49.06 -5.77
C SER A 107 -2.25 47.59 -5.72
N ALA A 108 -1.55 47.11 -6.73
CA ALA A 108 -1.01 45.78 -6.80
C ALA A 108 0.51 45.77 -6.60
N ASN A 109 1.10 44.59 -6.51
CA ASN A 109 2.54 44.38 -6.33
C ASN A 109 3.11 45.02 -5.06
N LEU A 110 2.29 45.09 -4.01
CA LEU A 110 2.69 45.61 -2.73
C LEU A 110 3.60 44.65 -1.97
N ASP A 111 4.67 45.20 -1.39
CA ASP A 111 5.56 44.48 -0.48
C ASP A 111 4.88 44.27 0.88
N GLU A 112 5.45 43.39 1.68
CA GLU A 112 5.08 43.24 3.08
C GLU A 112 5.21 44.53 3.85
N GLY A 113 4.29 44.79 4.80
CA GLY A 113 4.30 45.94 5.67
C GLY A 113 2.94 46.62 5.84
N GLY A 114 2.94 47.76 6.52
CA GLY A 114 1.74 48.56 6.77
C GLY A 114 1.49 49.59 5.68
N TYR A 115 0.21 49.76 5.34
CA TYR A 115 -0.26 50.76 4.39
C TYR A 115 -1.39 51.59 5.02
N MET A 116 -1.38 52.90 4.77
CA MET A 116 -2.48 53.79 5.16
C MET A 116 -2.98 54.50 3.92
N ILE A 117 -4.28 54.57 3.75
CA ILE A 117 -4.95 55.29 2.66
C ILE A 117 -5.80 56.37 3.30
N ARG A 118 -5.45 57.64 3.06
CA ARG A 118 -6.26 58.79 3.47
C ARG A 118 -7.18 59.17 2.35
N ILE A 119 -8.48 59.26 2.66
CA ILE A 119 -9.54 59.59 1.72
C ILE A 119 -10.08 60.97 2.09
N THR A 120 -10.05 61.91 1.12
CA THR A 120 -10.55 63.26 1.30
C THR A 120 -11.47 63.68 0.15
N ASP A 121 -12.45 64.57 0.41
CA ASP A 121 -13.28 65.22 -0.62
C ASP A 121 -13.13 66.72 -0.57
N GLY A 122 -13.81 67.43 -1.48
CA GLY A 122 -13.86 68.92 -1.49
C GLY A 122 -14.76 69.52 -0.41
N GLY A 123 -15.55 68.74 0.30
CA GLY A 123 -16.49 69.15 1.34
C GLY A 123 -15.96 69.00 2.77
N GLY A 124 -14.68 68.61 2.95
CA GLY A 124 -14.06 68.49 4.28
C GLY A 124 -14.10 67.04 4.85
N TYR A 125 -14.59 66.09 4.09
CA TYR A 125 -14.50 64.69 4.49
C TYR A 125 -13.05 64.23 4.52
N ASN A 126 -12.63 63.57 5.62
CA ASN A 126 -11.25 63.12 5.82
C ASN A 126 -11.23 61.90 6.75
N ILE A 127 -10.90 60.72 6.20
CA ILE A 127 -10.70 59.49 6.96
C ILE A 127 -9.39 58.83 6.57
N SER A 128 -8.89 57.97 7.43
CA SER A 128 -7.70 57.14 7.15
C SER A 128 -8.03 55.66 7.43
N LEU A 129 -7.71 54.81 6.49
CA LEU A 129 -7.83 53.38 6.59
C LEU A 129 -6.42 52.79 6.68
N VAL A 130 -6.19 51.94 7.64
CA VAL A 130 -4.89 51.23 7.82
C VAL A 130 -5.08 49.75 7.57
N GLY A 131 -4.12 49.13 6.93
CA GLY A 131 -4.07 47.70 6.72
C GLY A 131 -2.64 47.17 6.61
N TRP A 132 -2.46 45.96 6.96
CA TRP A 132 -1.15 45.30 6.95
C TRP A 132 -1.15 44.17 5.94
N ILE A 133 -0.05 44.02 5.16
CA ILE A 133 0.19 42.94 4.24
C ILE A 133 1.25 42.02 4.84
N PHE A 134 0.92 40.76 4.95
CA PHE A 134 1.84 39.70 5.31
C PHE A 134 2.02 38.74 4.13
N LEU A 135 3.26 38.56 3.67
CA LEU A 135 3.64 37.65 2.58
C LEU A 135 4.18 36.36 3.22
N ASP A 136 3.29 35.50 3.67
CA ASP A 136 3.62 34.36 4.49
C ASP A 136 4.27 33.21 3.69
N LYS A 137 5.38 32.71 4.22
CA LYS A 137 6.21 31.69 3.57
C LYS A 137 6.57 30.57 4.54
N PRO A 138 5.65 29.62 4.79
CA PRO A 138 6.00 28.42 5.54
C PRO A 138 7.10 27.64 4.81
N VAL A 139 7.91 26.91 5.56
CA VAL A 139 9.05 26.14 5.04
C VAL A 139 8.89 24.69 5.42
N ALA A 140 8.96 23.81 4.42
CA ALA A 140 9.12 22.37 4.58
C ALA A 140 10.47 21.95 4.01
N VAL A 141 11.22 21.08 4.72
CA VAL A 141 12.39 20.40 4.19
C VAL A 141 12.29 18.93 4.57
N ALA A 142 12.32 18.05 3.59
CA ALA A 142 12.27 16.61 3.74
C ALA A 142 13.58 15.99 3.25
N LYS A 143 14.14 15.05 4.04
CA LYS A 143 15.37 14.33 3.70
C LYS A 143 15.31 12.91 4.24
N LEU A 144 16.04 12.00 3.59
CA LEU A 144 16.41 10.73 4.18
C LEU A 144 17.46 10.99 5.27
N GLN A 145 17.24 10.44 6.46
CA GLN A 145 18.19 10.54 7.56
C GLN A 145 19.11 9.33 7.59
N ASN A 146 18.53 8.14 7.61
CA ASN A 146 19.23 6.87 7.63
C ASN A 146 18.29 5.75 7.19
N PHE A 147 18.85 4.61 6.77
CA PHE A 147 18.09 3.42 6.43
C PHE A 147 18.93 2.16 6.61
N THR A 148 18.24 1.07 6.90
CA THR A 148 18.80 -0.29 6.97
C THR A 148 17.77 -1.27 6.38
N CYS A 149 18.08 -2.56 6.42
CA CYS A 149 17.11 -3.59 6.04
C CYS A 149 15.83 -3.57 6.91
N ASP A 150 15.92 -3.07 8.15
CA ASP A 150 14.86 -3.17 9.15
C ASP A 150 14.07 -1.87 9.30
N TYR A 151 14.65 -0.72 8.93
CA TYR A 151 13.98 0.57 9.08
C TYR A 151 14.40 1.62 8.07
N VAL A 152 13.54 2.61 7.90
CA VAL A 152 13.82 3.88 7.20
C VAL A 152 13.55 5.02 8.17
N ALA A 153 14.55 5.89 8.38
CA ALA A 153 14.46 7.09 9.20
C ALA A 153 14.38 8.33 8.31
N LEU A 154 13.33 9.14 8.51
CA LEU A 154 13.10 10.37 7.79
C LEU A 154 13.54 11.57 8.63
N SER A 155 13.98 12.63 8.00
CA SER A 155 14.28 13.90 8.65
C SER A 155 13.47 15.03 8.02
N GLY A 156 12.67 15.71 8.84
CA GLY A 156 11.86 16.84 8.45
C GLY A 156 12.27 18.11 9.16
N LYS A 157 12.11 19.24 8.48
CA LYS A 157 12.13 20.57 9.10
C LYS A 157 10.86 21.30 8.70
N ALA A 158 10.12 21.77 9.71
CA ALA A 158 8.98 22.64 9.54
C ALA A 158 9.27 23.99 10.20
N ALA A 159 8.99 25.08 9.49
CA ALA A 159 9.11 26.43 10.02
C ALA A 159 8.03 27.32 9.41
N ILE A 160 7.69 28.39 10.11
CA ILE A 160 6.77 29.43 9.67
C ILE A 160 7.44 30.79 9.82
N ASP A 161 7.06 31.73 8.96
CA ASP A 161 7.47 33.09 9.11
C ASP A 161 6.75 33.75 10.29
N THR A 162 7.38 34.76 10.84
CA THR A 162 6.79 35.59 11.91
C THR A 162 6.56 36.98 11.38
N PHE A 163 5.30 37.39 11.36
CA PHE A 163 4.93 38.76 11.01
C PHE A 163 4.77 39.63 12.26
N ASN A 164 5.36 40.83 12.23
CA ASN A 164 5.22 41.84 13.28
C ASN A 164 4.67 43.09 12.65
N TYR A 165 3.37 43.36 12.81
CA TYR A 165 2.82 44.66 12.51
C TYR A 165 3.24 45.66 13.60
N LYS A 166 3.12 46.93 13.32
CA LYS A 166 3.57 47.99 14.24
C LYS A 166 2.37 48.68 14.88
N ASP A 167 2.48 48.99 16.15
CA ASP A 167 1.53 49.86 16.84
C ASP A 167 1.75 51.31 16.37
N PRO A 168 0.78 51.93 15.67
CA PRO A 168 0.98 53.25 15.07
C PRO A 168 1.25 54.36 16.08
N ALA A 169 0.87 54.21 17.35
CA ALA A 169 1.06 55.22 18.38
C ALA A 169 2.50 55.30 18.91
N ASN A 170 3.24 54.20 18.91
CA ASN A 170 4.58 54.13 19.50
C ASN A 170 5.63 53.42 18.60
N GLY A 171 5.20 52.81 17.49
CA GLY A 171 6.05 52.10 16.54
C GLY A 171 6.58 50.78 17.05
N LEU A 172 6.08 50.26 18.17
CA LEU A 172 6.53 48.95 18.70
C LEU A 172 5.96 47.79 17.88
N PRO A 173 6.75 46.75 17.68
CA PRO A 173 6.29 45.57 16.97
C PRO A 173 5.29 44.77 17.80
N VAL A 174 4.22 44.32 17.17
CA VAL A 174 3.23 43.39 17.73
C VAL A 174 3.20 42.12 16.89
N LYS A 175 3.48 41.01 17.51
CA LYS A 175 3.59 39.74 16.82
C LYS A 175 2.21 39.20 16.43
N LEU A 176 2.02 38.88 15.16
CA LEU A 176 0.87 38.09 14.71
C LEU A 176 1.10 36.63 15.11
N LEU A 177 0.14 36.08 15.86
CA LEU A 177 0.23 34.68 16.28
C LEU A 177 0.03 33.75 15.06
N ASN A 178 0.95 32.84 14.88
CA ASN A 178 0.90 31.81 13.88
C ASN A 178 1.39 30.49 14.50
N ALA A 179 0.85 29.38 14.06
CA ALA A 179 1.26 28.02 14.43
C ALA A 179 1.27 27.17 13.17
N PHE A 180 1.90 26.01 13.21
CA PHE A 180 1.91 25.10 12.08
C PHE A 180 1.56 23.67 12.49
N SER A 181 1.07 22.91 11.54
CA SER A 181 0.97 21.47 11.52
C SER A 181 1.79 20.90 10.37
N PHE A 182 2.12 19.64 10.44
CA PHE A 182 2.83 18.95 9.37
C PHE A 182 2.27 17.56 9.14
N MET A 183 2.51 17.02 7.93
CA MET A 183 2.10 15.68 7.56
C MET A 183 3.13 15.06 6.62
N TRP A 184 3.56 13.85 6.97
CA TRP A 184 4.32 13.00 6.07
C TRP A 184 3.39 12.11 5.24
N SER A 185 3.74 11.90 3.99
CA SER A 185 3.07 10.97 3.07
C SER A 185 4.10 10.33 2.14
N SER A 186 3.68 9.30 1.40
CA SER A 186 4.51 8.66 0.36
C SER A 186 3.68 8.32 -0.86
N ASN A 187 4.34 8.24 -2.01
CA ASN A 187 3.76 7.76 -3.26
C ASN A 187 4.74 6.79 -3.96
N PRO A 188 4.37 5.51 -4.21
CA PRO A 188 3.18 4.85 -3.70
C PRO A 188 3.05 4.91 -2.17
N SER A 189 1.83 4.67 -1.65
CA SER A 189 1.58 4.69 -0.20
C SER A 189 2.42 3.63 0.49
N SER A 190 3.22 4.04 1.47
CA SER A 190 4.03 3.15 2.29
C SER A 190 3.77 3.38 3.76
N THR A 191 4.33 2.52 4.61
CA THR A 191 4.14 2.61 6.05
C THR A 191 4.89 3.81 6.61
N ILE A 192 4.14 4.80 7.12
CA ILE A 192 4.64 5.91 7.92
C ILE A 192 3.99 5.80 9.29
N PRO A 193 4.73 5.93 10.42
CA PRO A 193 4.16 5.82 11.76
C PRO A 193 2.93 6.72 11.96
N TYR A 194 1.87 6.15 12.49
CA TYR A 194 0.64 6.85 12.83
C TYR A 194 0.42 6.83 14.36
N PRO A 195 -0.02 7.93 14.98
CA PRO A 195 -0.30 9.25 14.40
C PRO A 195 0.98 9.94 13.93
N ASN A 196 0.89 10.65 12.81
CA ASN A 196 2.00 11.32 12.13
C ASN A 196 2.38 12.64 12.87
N ILE A 197 2.84 12.49 14.11
CA ILE A 197 3.13 13.59 15.05
C ILE A 197 4.61 13.89 15.19
N GLU A 198 5.49 13.02 14.68
CA GLU A 198 6.93 13.21 14.75
C GLU A 198 7.45 13.81 13.46
N ILE A 199 8.24 14.89 13.58
CA ILE A 199 8.85 15.54 12.41
C ILE A 199 9.98 14.68 11.82
N ASN A 200 10.58 13.78 12.62
CA ASN A 200 11.62 12.83 12.21
C ASN A 200 11.14 11.40 12.48
N PRO A 201 10.17 10.87 11.71
CA PRO A 201 9.63 9.55 11.95
C PRO A 201 10.62 8.44 11.52
N ILE A 202 10.53 7.29 12.20
CA ILE A 202 11.20 6.06 11.83
C ILE A 202 10.12 5.01 11.54
N THR A 203 10.16 4.40 10.37
CA THR A 203 9.31 3.26 10.03
C THR A 203 10.12 1.97 10.09
N PHE A 204 9.64 0.98 10.86
CA PHE A 204 10.23 -0.36 10.98
C PHE A 204 9.59 -1.37 10.00
N THR A 205 8.83 -0.88 9.06
CA THR A 205 8.32 -1.62 7.91
C THR A 205 8.75 -0.90 6.64
N PRO A 206 10.01 -1.08 6.19
CA PRO A 206 10.51 -0.48 4.97
C PRO A 206 9.64 -0.84 3.77
N PRO A 207 9.45 0.08 2.81
CA PRO A 207 8.66 -0.20 1.61
C PRO A 207 9.33 -1.27 0.75
N LEU A 208 8.53 -2.15 0.14
CA LEU A 208 9.02 -3.17 -0.80
C LEU A 208 9.33 -2.61 -2.19
N GLU A 209 8.84 -1.43 -2.51
CA GLU A 209 9.04 -0.73 -3.78
C GLU A 209 9.62 0.66 -3.56
N ASP A 210 10.13 1.25 -4.64
CA ASP A 210 10.65 2.61 -4.61
C ASP A 210 9.52 3.59 -4.35
N VAL A 211 9.74 4.54 -3.44
CA VAL A 211 8.72 5.52 -3.04
C VAL A 211 9.28 6.93 -3.06
N THR A 212 8.40 7.90 -3.25
CA THR A 212 8.71 9.31 -3.00
C THR A 212 8.08 9.72 -1.69
N TYR A 213 8.89 10.06 -0.70
CA TYR A 213 8.43 10.64 0.56
C TYR A 213 8.19 12.14 0.41
N LYS A 214 7.11 12.63 1.00
CA LYS A 214 6.72 14.04 0.98
C LYS A 214 6.36 14.52 2.39
N LEU A 215 6.92 15.67 2.79
CA LEU A 215 6.53 16.43 3.97
C LEU A 215 5.74 17.65 3.50
N GLN A 216 4.53 17.83 4.02
CA GLN A 216 3.72 19.03 3.89
C GLN A 216 3.66 19.76 5.23
N VAL A 217 3.86 21.06 5.21
CA VAL A 217 3.69 21.96 6.36
C VAL A 217 2.55 22.91 6.03
N THR A 218 1.63 23.07 6.97
CA THR A 218 0.48 23.97 6.86
C THR A 218 0.42 24.85 8.09
N ASP A 219 0.28 26.15 7.92
CA ASP A 219 0.18 27.09 9.02
C ASP A 219 -1.27 27.43 9.41
N SER A 220 -1.45 28.32 10.42
CA SER A 220 -2.76 28.76 10.90
C SER A 220 -3.55 29.61 9.89
N PHE A 221 -2.93 30.03 8.81
CA PHE A 221 -3.54 30.82 7.74
C PHE A 221 -3.86 29.95 6.52
N LEU A 222 -3.61 28.63 6.61
CA LEU A 222 -3.75 27.64 5.56
C LEU A 222 -2.72 27.79 4.42
N CYS A 223 -1.67 28.57 4.65
CA CYS A 223 -0.52 28.57 3.75
C CYS A 223 0.26 27.28 3.86
N THR A 224 0.64 26.71 2.72
CA THR A 224 1.31 25.40 2.66
C THR A 224 2.68 25.48 2.00
N SER A 225 3.58 24.62 2.46
CA SER A 225 4.85 24.34 1.79
C SER A 225 5.06 22.83 1.74
N GLU A 226 5.67 22.35 0.66
CA GLU A 226 5.94 20.93 0.46
C GLU A 226 7.41 20.72 0.12
N SER A 227 7.94 19.57 0.56
CA SER A 227 9.26 19.08 0.18
C SER A 227 9.19 17.58 0.01
N SER A 228 9.83 17.03 -1.02
CA SER A 228 9.84 15.62 -1.29
C SER A 228 11.23 15.13 -1.72
N PHE A 229 11.48 13.83 -1.55
CA PHE A 229 12.66 13.15 -2.06
C PHE A 229 12.33 11.71 -2.45
N PRO A 230 13.01 11.12 -3.45
CA PRO A 230 12.88 9.72 -3.79
C PRO A 230 13.67 8.84 -2.79
N TYR A 231 13.14 7.66 -2.50
CA TYR A 231 13.80 6.59 -1.76
C TYR A 231 13.77 5.32 -2.60
N THR A 232 14.95 4.79 -2.93
CA THR A 232 15.07 3.48 -3.58
C THR A 232 15.10 2.41 -2.51
N SER A 233 14.13 1.50 -2.57
CA SER A 233 14.00 0.43 -1.60
C SER A 233 15.13 -0.58 -1.72
N ILE A 234 15.70 -0.96 -0.57
CA ILE A 234 16.66 -2.05 -0.44
C ILE A 234 16.03 -3.31 0.18
N HIS A 235 14.77 -3.22 0.58
CA HIS A 235 14.07 -4.28 1.27
C HIS A 235 13.80 -5.47 0.34
N VAL A 236 14.07 -6.68 0.82
CA VAL A 236 13.84 -7.93 0.11
C VAL A 236 12.64 -8.66 0.70
N LYS A 237 11.98 -9.48 -0.12
CA LYS A 237 10.94 -10.38 0.33
C LYS A 237 11.10 -11.72 -0.36
N ALA A 238 11.31 -12.78 0.42
CA ALA A 238 11.28 -14.15 -0.06
C ALA A 238 9.83 -14.58 -0.31
N ASP A 239 9.56 -15.12 -1.49
CA ASP A 239 8.27 -15.70 -1.85
C ASP A 239 8.45 -16.74 -2.94
N PHE A 240 7.70 -17.84 -2.89
CA PHE A 240 7.70 -18.87 -3.92
C PHE A 240 6.44 -19.72 -3.89
N SER A 241 6.21 -20.44 -4.96
CA SER A 241 5.17 -21.46 -5.06
C SER A 241 5.74 -22.79 -5.48
N VAL A 242 5.03 -23.87 -5.15
CA VAL A 242 5.36 -25.24 -5.52
C VAL A 242 4.19 -25.87 -6.26
N ASP A 243 4.50 -26.76 -7.24
CA ASP A 243 3.49 -27.51 -7.99
C ASP A 243 4.08 -28.83 -8.50
N PRO A 244 3.44 -29.98 -8.21
CA PRO A 244 2.35 -30.19 -7.26
C PRO A 244 2.84 -30.13 -5.79
N ASN A 245 1.92 -29.90 -4.84
CA ASN A 245 2.23 -29.95 -3.41
C ASN A 245 1.85 -31.29 -2.75
N LYS A 246 1.31 -32.23 -3.52
CA LYS A 246 0.96 -33.57 -3.07
C LYS A 246 0.98 -34.57 -4.24
N GLY A 247 1.41 -35.81 -3.96
CA GLY A 247 1.37 -36.89 -4.92
C GLY A 247 2.07 -38.16 -4.44
N GLU A 248 2.27 -39.13 -5.36
CA GLU A 248 2.93 -40.38 -5.08
C GLU A 248 4.45 -40.30 -5.31
N ALA A 249 5.22 -41.10 -4.56
CA ALA A 249 6.65 -41.23 -4.78
C ALA A 249 6.97 -42.06 -6.06
N PRO A 250 7.95 -41.64 -6.88
CA PRO A 250 8.72 -40.43 -6.80
C PRO A 250 7.86 -39.21 -7.25
N LEU A 251 7.85 -38.16 -6.44
CA LEU A 251 7.10 -36.95 -6.74
C LEU A 251 8.04 -35.87 -7.27
N GLU A 252 7.85 -35.45 -8.51
CA GLU A 252 8.56 -34.34 -9.12
C GLU A 252 7.80 -33.05 -8.85
N VAL A 253 8.47 -32.08 -8.23
CA VAL A 253 7.89 -30.80 -7.80
C VAL A 253 8.65 -29.63 -8.41
N ALA A 254 7.94 -28.77 -9.09
CA ALA A 254 8.48 -27.52 -9.60
C ALA A 254 8.43 -26.43 -8.52
N PHE A 255 9.51 -25.65 -8.43
CA PHE A 255 9.64 -24.50 -7.54
C PHE A 255 9.72 -23.23 -8.39
N THR A 256 8.84 -22.28 -8.14
CA THR A 256 8.80 -21.01 -8.87
C THR A 256 9.08 -19.86 -7.93
N ASP A 257 10.19 -19.14 -8.17
CA ASP A 257 10.54 -17.93 -7.43
C ASP A 257 9.55 -16.81 -7.70
N LYS A 258 9.12 -16.13 -6.64
CA LYS A 258 8.27 -14.93 -6.63
C LYS A 258 8.84 -13.83 -5.76
N SER A 259 10.10 -13.98 -5.38
CA SER A 259 10.78 -13.07 -4.48
C SER A 259 11.00 -11.69 -5.08
N ILE A 260 11.08 -10.70 -4.20
CA ILE A 260 11.37 -9.31 -4.57
C ILE A 260 12.81 -8.99 -4.21
N ARG A 261 13.61 -8.50 -5.16
CA ARG A 261 14.99 -8.02 -5.03
C ARG A 261 16.00 -9.07 -4.51
N GLY A 262 15.75 -10.36 -4.72
CA GLY A 262 16.76 -11.39 -4.46
C GLY A 262 17.94 -11.28 -5.43
N PHE A 263 19.17 -11.29 -4.88
CA PHE A 263 20.42 -11.34 -5.63
C PHE A 263 21.09 -12.72 -5.49
N THR A 264 21.14 -13.26 -4.28
CA THR A 264 21.52 -14.65 -4.01
C THR A 264 20.34 -15.45 -3.49
N TYR A 265 20.36 -16.76 -3.76
CA TYR A 265 19.28 -17.68 -3.45
C TYR A 265 19.84 -18.91 -2.77
N LYS A 266 19.14 -19.42 -1.75
CA LYS A 266 19.41 -20.70 -1.12
C LYS A 266 18.09 -21.43 -0.89
N TRP A 267 17.88 -22.49 -1.64
CA TRP A 267 16.77 -23.41 -1.47
C TRP A 267 17.20 -24.57 -0.56
N GLU A 268 16.39 -24.89 0.42
CA GLU A 268 16.48 -26.07 1.26
C GLU A 268 15.17 -26.84 1.03
N PHE A 269 15.22 -28.00 0.34
CA PHE A 269 14.01 -28.72 -0.08
C PHE A 269 13.32 -29.50 1.05
N GLY A 270 13.98 -29.67 2.19
CA GLY A 270 13.42 -30.34 3.37
C GLY A 270 13.75 -31.84 3.44
N ASP A 271 14.57 -32.33 2.52
CA ASP A 271 15.11 -33.69 2.46
C ASP A 271 16.64 -33.70 2.50
N ASP A 272 17.24 -32.66 3.11
CA ASP A 272 18.68 -32.38 3.21
C ASP A 272 19.33 -31.93 1.88
N SER A 273 18.61 -31.88 0.79
CA SER A 273 19.10 -31.34 -0.47
C SER A 273 18.95 -29.83 -0.54
N ILE A 274 19.84 -29.19 -1.30
CA ILE A 274 19.89 -27.73 -1.46
C ILE A 274 20.10 -27.34 -2.92
N SER A 275 19.72 -26.09 -3.26
CA SER A 275 20.09 -25.44 -4.51
C SER A 275 20.39 -23.95 -4.27
N GLU A 276 21.34 -23.40 -5.01
CA GLU A 276 21.69 -21.96 -4.98
C GLU A 276 21.26 -21.23 -6.27
N LEU A 277 20.57 -21.93 -7.15
CA LEU A 277 20.06 -21.34 -8.38
C LEU A 277 18.82 -20.52 -8.08
N LYS A 278 18.66 -19.38 -8.77
CA LYS A 278 17.42 -18.60 -8.71
C LYS A 278 16.21 -19.44 -9.11
N ASP A 279 16.32 -20.14 -10.23
CA ASP A 279 15.30 -21.02 -10.80
C ASP A 279 15.86 -22.45 -10.78
N PRO A 280 15.65 -23.20 -9.70
CA PRO A 280 16.13 -24.58 -9.62
C PRO A 280 15.34 -25.48 -10.57
N PRO A 281 15.96 -26.54 -11.13
CA PRO A 281 15.21 -27.55 -11.83
C PRO A 281 14.19 -28.21 -10.89
N PRO A 282 13.13 -28.86 -11.42
CA PRO A 282 12.19 -29.60 -10.61
C PRO A 282 12.92 -30.59 -9.68
N HIS A 283 12.52 -30.62 -8.41
CA HIS A 283 13.10 -31.49 -7.40
C HIS A 283 12.26 -32.77 -7.23
N ILE A 284 12.92 -33.91 -7.10
CA ILE A 284 12.23 -35.21 -7.00
C ILE A 284 12.34 -35.78 -5.59
N TYR A 285 11.19 -35.87 -4.91
CA TYR A 285 11.08 -36.56 -3.62
C TYR A 285 10.84 -38.05 -3.82
N TYR A 286 11.85 -38.85 -3.54
CA TYR A 286 11.78 -40.31 -3.70
C TYR A 286 11.10 -40.99 -2.52
N ARG A 287 11.14 -40.44 -1.32
CA ARG A 287 10.59 -41.07 -0.13
C ARG A 287 9.24 -40.46 0.25
N PRO A 288 8.25 -41.29 0.61
CA PRO A 288 7.04 -40.83 1.27
C PRO A 288 7.33 -40.05 2.55
N GLY A 289 6.58 -38.97 2.79
CA GLY A 289 6.77 -38.10 3.93
C GLY A 289 6.18 -36.74 3.74
N GLU A 290 6.39 -35.87 4.73
CA GLU A 290 6.04 -34.45 4.68
C GLU A 290 7.33 -33.63 4.65
N TYR A 291 7.42 -32.70 3.71
CA TYR A 291 8.59 -31.86 3.47
C TYR A 291 8.20 -30.39 3.57
N SER A 292 9.00 -29.58 4.26
CA SER A 292 8.77 -28.14 4.41
C SER A 292 9.93 -27.36 3.80
N PRO A 293 9.90 -27.13 2.48
CA PRO A 293 10.98 -26.42 1.83
C PRO A 293 11.07 -24.96 2.29
N LYS A 294 12.29 -24.44 2.27
CA LYS A 294 12.62 -23.06 2.65
C LYS A 294 13.44 -22.40 1.57
N LEU A 295 13.06 -21.18 1.21
CA LEU A 295 13.85 -20.27 0.41
C LEU A 295 14.44 -19.20 1.30
N THR A 296 15.74 -18.95 1.21
CA THR A 296 16.42 -17.80 1.77
C THR A 296 17.02 -17.00 0.63
N ILE A 297 16.77 -15.70 0.61
CA ILE A 297 17.33 -14.77 -0.38
C ILE A 297 18.11 -13.67 0.33
N GLU A 298 19.10 -13.12 -0.37
CA GLU A 298 19.88 -11.98 0.07
C GLU A 298 19.98 -10.97 -1.08
N SER A 299 19.88 -9.66 -0.78
CA SER A 299 20.10 -8.60 -1.77
C SER A 299 21.59 -8.32 -1.99
N ASP A 300 21.90 -7.50 -2.98
CA ASP A 300 23.23 -6.93 -3.21
C ASP A 300 23.72 -6.03 -2.06
N LEU A 301 22.81 -5.55 -1.23
CA LEU A 301 23.09 -4.75 -0.03
C LEU A 301 23.02 -5.58 1.27
N LEU A 302 23.10 -6.90 1.17
CA LEU A 302 23.15 -7.88 2.28
C LEU A 302 21.88 -7.90 3.15
N CYS A 303 20.74 -7.45 2.63
CA CYS A 303 19.46 -7.66 3.29
C CYS A 303 18.97 -9.08 3.02
N ILE A 304 18.58 -9.79 4.08
CA ILE A 304 18.20 -11.21 4.03
C ILE A 304 16.73 -11.35 4.40
N ASP A 305 16.01 -12.19 3.67
CA ASP A 305 14.67 -12.66 4.03
C ASP A 305 14.52 -14.15 3.70
N SER A 306 13.57 -14.80 4.35
CA SER A 306 13.32 -16.22 4.10
C SER A 306 11.84 -16.58 4.22
N MET A 307 11.38 -17.44 3.34
CA MET A 307 10.05 -18.04 3.37
C MET A 307 10.16 -19.56 3.52
N ARG A 308 9.27 -20.13 4.33
CA ARG A 308 9.07 -21.58 4.43
C ARG A 308 7.69 -21.94 3.89
N PHE A 309 7.62 -22.89 2.98
CA PHE A 309 6.36 -23.46 2.51
C PHE A 309 5.78 -24.39 3.59
N GLU A 310 4.46 -24.42 3.73
CA GLU A 310 3.82 -25.18 4.81
C GLU A 310 4.19 -26.65 4.74
N LYS A 311 3.81 -27.34 3.65
CA LYS A 311 4.24 -28.71 3.40
C LYS A 311 3.96 -29.21 1.98
N ILE A 312 4.83 -30.11 1.52
CA ILE A 312 4.63 -31.00 0.39
C ILE A 312 4.39 -32.39 0.97
N VAL A 313 3.37 -33.08 0.51
CA VAL A 313 2.98 -34.41 1.01
C VAL A 313 3.25 -35.45 -0.06
N VAL A 314 4.17 -36.38 0.22
CA VAL A 314 4.39 -37.56 -0.61
C VAL A 314 3.70 -38.74 0.03
N ASP A 315 2.71 -39.29 -0.67
CA ASP A 315 1.83 -40.32 -0.17
C ASP A 315 2.63 -41.64 0.15
N PRO A 316 2.29 -42.32 1.26
CA PRO A 316 2.92 -43.63 1.59
C PRO A 316 2.60 -44.68 0.56
N SER A 317 3.38 -45.79 0.59
CA SER A 317 3.07 -46.91 -0.29
C SER A 317 1.79 -47.63 0.15
N GLU A 318 0.96 -47.96 -0.83
CA GLU A 318 -0.30 -48.71 -0.66
C GLU A 318 -0.41 -49.79 -1.73
N LEU A 319 -1.07 -50.89 -1.39
CA LEU A 319 -1.33 -51.99 -2.29
C LEU A 319 -2.72 -52.60 -1.99
N HIS A 320 -3.62 -52.51 -2.96
CA HIS A 320 -4.95 -53.10 -2.90
C HIS A 320 -5.14 -54.10 -4.06
N ILE A 321 -5.58 -55.31 -3.72
CA ILE A 321 -5.71 -56.41 -4.70
C ILE A 321 -7.20 -56.74 -4.85
N PRO A 322 -7.80 -56.53 -6.04
CA PRO A 322 -9.16 -56.97 -6.32
C PRO A 322 -9.26 -58.49 -6.35
N ASN A 323 -10.46 -59.03 -6.11
CA ASN A 323 -10.70 -60.48 -6.11
C ASN A 323 -11.57 -60.96 -7.26
N VAL A 324 -11.93 -60.09 -8.21
CA VAL A 324 -12.79 -60.40 -9.36
C VAL A 324 -12.47 -59.50 -10.54
N PHE A 325 -12.56 -59.99 -11.73
CA PHE A 325 -12.54 -59.19 -12.98
C PHE A 325 -13.33 -59.91 -14.09
N THR A 326 -13.77 -59.15 -15.10
CA THR A 326 -14.69 -59.59 -16.16
C THR A 326 -14.17 -59.17 -17.53
N PRO A 327 -13.19 -59.90 -18.12
CA PRO A 327 -12.59 -59.52 -19.41
C PRO A 327 -13.51 -59.87 -20.58
N ASP A 328 -14.67 -59.19 -20.68
CA ASP A 328 -15.67 -59.39 -21.73
C ASP A 328 -15.65 -58.29 -22.80
N GLY A 329 -14.92 -57.18 -22.55
CA GLY A 329 -14.69 -56.07 -23.46
C GLY A 329 -15.71 -54.94 -23.39
N ASP A 330 -16.47 -54.86 -22.30
CA ASP A 330 -17.45 -53.80 -22.07
C ASP A 330 -16.81 -52.51 -21.48
N GLY A 331 -15.51 -52.54 -21.16
CA GLY A 331 -14.76 -51.43 -20.58
C GLY A 331 -14.80 -51.40 -19.06
N ILE A 332 -15.49 -52.32 -18.38
CA ILE A 332 -15.62 -52.34 -16.93
C ILE A 332 -14.95 -53.63 -16.38
N ASN A 333 -13.95 -53.45 -15.52
CA ASN A 333 -13.17 -54.58 -14.94
C ASN A 333 -12.59 -55.56 -15.95
N ASP A 334 -12.28 -55.14 -17.15
CA ASP A 334 -11.69 -55.96 -18.21
C ASP A 334 -10.28 -56.47 -17.88
N PHE A 335 -9.64 -55.84 -16.90
CA PHE A 335 -8.29 -56.16 -16.47
C PHE A 335 -8.25 -56.44 -14.97
N PHE A 336 -7.48 -57.43 -14.57
CA PHE A 336 -7.07 -57.57 -13.18
C PHE A 336 -5.90 -56.62 -12.92
N ILE A 337 -6.21 -55.48 -12.33
CA ILE A 337 -5.26 -54.41 -11.99
C ILE A 337 -5.09 -54.38 -10.48
N VAL A 338 -3.86 -54.40 -10.01
CA VAL A 338 -3.54 -54.17 -8.61
C VAL A 338 -3.44 -52.66 -8.39
N GLU A 339 -4.35 -52.11 -7.64
CA GLU A 339 -4.30 -50.70 -7.29
C GLU A 339 -3.14 -50.44 -6.34
N SER A 340 -2.30 -49.49 -6.68
CA SER A 340 -1.09 -49.23 -5.90
C SER A 340 -0.71 -47.76 -5.92
N LYS A 341 -0.06 -47.31 -4.84
CA LYS A 341 0.56 -45.99 -4.72
C LYS A 341 2.00 -46.15 -4.27
N SER A 342 2.84 -45.23 -4.71
CA SER A 342 4.23 -45.11 -4.25
C SER A 342 5.01 -46.42 -4.19
N LEU A 343 4.73 -47.33 -5.11
CA LEU A 343 5.50 -48.56 -5.22
C LEU A 343 6.80 -48.33 -6.01
N ARG A 344 7.88 -48.95 -5.53
CA ARG A 344 9.16 -49.00 -6.20
C ARG A 344 9.24 -50.17 -7.17
N THR A 345 8.80 -51.37 -6.71
CA THR A 345 8.77 -52.58 -7.52
C THR A 345 7.51 -53.39 -7.25
N ILE A 346 7.04 -54.13 -8.25
CA ILE A 346 6.00 -55.15 -8.10
C ILE A 346 6.33 -56.37 -8.96
N ASN A 347 6.06 -57.56 -8.40
CA ASN A 347 6.02 -58.83 -9.13
C ASN A 347 4.65 -59.47 -8.92
N VAL A 348 3.95 -59.75 -10.01
CA VAL A 348 2.62 -60.39 -10.02
C VAL A 348 2.74 -61.75 -10.72
N GLU A 349 2.34 -62.81 -10.06
CA GLU A 349 2.29 -64.16 -10.59
C GLU A 349 0.86 -64.70 -10.41
N ILE A 350 0.24 -65.20 -11.50
CA ILE A 350 -1.11 -65.72 -11.47
C ILE A 350 -1.07 -67.21 -11.98
N PHE A 351 -1.72 -68.06 -11.22
CA PHE A 351 -1.74 -69.50 -11.44
C PHE A 351 -3.17 -70.02 -11.65
N SER A 352 -3.35 -70.97 -12.55
CA SER A 352 -4.59 -71.70 -12.68
C SER A 352 -4.82 -72.63 -11.47
N ARG A 353 -6.03 -73.23 -11.36
CA ARG A 353 -6.37 -74.19 -10.31
C ARG A 353 -5.46 -75.42 -10.28
N SER A 354 -4.87 -75.78 -11.41
CA SER A 354 -3.92 -76.89 -11.52
C SER A 354 -2.48 -76.53 -11.18
N GLY A 355 -2.21 -75.25 -10.76
CA GLY A 355 -0.87 -74.76 -10.43
C GLY A 355 -0.05 -74.30 -11.65
N LEU A 356 -0.63 -74.27 -12.87
CA LEU A 356 0.05 -73.76 -14.04
C LEU A 356 0.08 -72.21 -13.98
N MET A 357 1.25 -71.62 -14.13
CA MET A 357 1.41 -70.21 -14.25
C MET A 357 0.77 -69.64 -15.55
N VAL A 358 -0.23 -68.79 -15.45
CA VAL A 358 -0.97 -68.22 -16.59
C VAL A 358 -0.61 -66.79 -16.91
N TYR A 359 0.00 -66.10 -15.93
CA TYR A 359 0.43 -64.71 -16.10
C TYR A 359 1.59 -64.41 -15.16
N THR A 360 2.52 -63.61 -15.64
CA THR A 360 3.57 -62.99 -14.81
C THR A 360 3.87 -61.59 -15.30
N PHE A 361 4.11 -60.70 -14.35
CA PHE A 361 4.54 -59.32 -14.61
C PHE A 361 5.56 -58.90 -13.55
N TYR A 362 6.63 -58.25 -14.00
CA TYR A 362 7.55 -57.50 -13.13
C TYR A 362 7.61 -56.06 -13.61
N GLY A 363 7.42 -55.10 -12.69
CA GLY A 363 7.48 -53.68 -12.96
C GLY A 363 8.34 -52.93 -11.96
N GLU A 364 9.10 -51.97 -12.48
CA GLU A 364 9.92 -51.00 -11.73
C GLU A 364 9.88 -49.67 -12.47
N GLY A 365 9.83 -48.53 -11.73
CA GLY A 365 9.82 -47.18 -12.30
C GLY A 365 8.67 -46.95 -13.29
N THR A 366 8.99 -46.52 -14.51
CA THR A 366 7.99 -46.23 -15.56
C THR A 366 7.22 -47.47 -16.02
N ILE A 367 7.89 -48.64 -16.06
CA ILE A 367 7.24 -49.93 -16.42
C ILE A 367 6.08 -50.26 -15.48
N LEU A 368 6.21 -49.88 -14.19
CA LEU A 368 5.13 -50.05 -13.22
C LEU A 368 3.95 -49.13 -13.53
N LYS A 369 4.21 -47.87 -13.87
CA LYS A 369 3.15 -46.87 -14.19
C LYS A 369 2.40 -47.24 -15.48
N ASP A 370 3.06 -47.86 -16.44
CA ASP A 370 2.46 -48.25 -17.73
C ASP A 370 1.75 -49.59 -17.69
N TRP A 371 1.74 -50.29 -16.56
CA TRP A 371 1.13 -51.61 -16.45
C TRP A 371 -0.40 -51.54 -16.52
N GLN A 372 -0.99 -52.20 -17.51
CA GLN A 372 -2.43 -52.23 -17.76
C GLN A 372 -3.16 -53.39 -17.05
N GLY A 373 -2.45 -54.23 -16.27
CA GLY A 373 -3.05 -55.39 -15.63
C GLY A 373 -3.07 -56.66 -16.51
N TRP A 374 -3.68 -57.71 -15.98
CA TRP A 374 -3.90 -58.99 -16.70
C TRP A 374 -5.29 -58.96 -17.39
N ASN A 375 -5.30 -59.15 -18.71
CA ASN A 375 -6.51 -59.16 -19.55
C ASN A 375 -7.20 -60.53 -19.65
N GLY A 376 -6.82 -61.50 -18.82
CA GLY A 376 -7.39 -62.84 -18.86
C GLY A 376 -6.86 -63.73 -19.99
N ASN A 377 -5.72 -63.38 -20.65
CA ASN A 377 -5.07 -64.22 -21.63
C ASN A 377 -3.91 -65.00 -21.00
N VAL A 378 -3.63 -66.20 -21.51
CA VAL A 378 -2.57 -67.03 -20.98
C VAL A 378 -1.20 -66.69 -21.57
N ASN A 379 -0.24 -66.32 -20.68
CA ASN A 379 1.17 -66.03 -21.02
C ASN A 379 1.39 -65.10 -22.20
N LYS A 380 0.69 -63.99 -22.23
CA LYS A 380 0.75 -62.97 -23.31
C LYS A 380 0.35 -63.53 -24.72
N SER A 381 -0.27 -64.68 -24.78
CA SER A 381 -0.85 -65.24 -26.02
C SER A 381 -2.27 -64.72 -26.26
N SER A 382 -2.85 -64.98 -27.42
CA SER A 382 -4.27 -64.70 -27.68
C SER A 382 -5.21 -65.74 -27.07
N ALA A 383 -4.67 -66.83 -26.46
CA ALA A 383 -5.45 -67.85 -25.84
C ALA A 383 -6.10 -67.35 -24.56
N LYS A 384 -7.44 -67.35 -24.52
CA LYS A 384 -8.22 -66.90 -23.35
C LYS A 384 -8.15 -67.91 -22.22
N ALA A 385 -7.86 -67.50 -21.01
CA ALA A 385 -8.00 -68.30 -19.81
C ALA A 385 -9.49 -68.63 -19.57
N SER A 386 -9.82 -69.82 -19.12
CA SER A 386 -11.22 -70.21 -18.87
C SER A 386 -11.82 -69.48 -17.69
N PRO A 387 -13.14 -69.21 -17.68
CA PRO A 387 -13.80 -68.69 -16.49
C PRO A 387 -13.57 -69.59 -15.26
N GLY A 388 -13.39 -68.99 -14.07
CA GLY A 388 -13.13 -69.75 -12.86
C GLY A 388 -12.23 -69.09 -11.87
N VAL A 389 -11.71 -69.89 -10.90
CA VAL A 389 -10.83 -69.40 -9.84
C VAL A 389 -9.39 -69.54 -10.26
N TYR A 390 -8.65 -68.43 -10.02
CA TYR A 390 -7.20 -68.38 -10.19
C TYR A 390 -6.56 -67.96 -8.87
N PHE A 391 -5.27 -68.29 -8.70
CA PHE A 391 -4.52 -67.91 -7.49
C PHE A 391 -3.44 -66.91 -7.87
N TYR A 392 -3.20 -65.96 -7.02
CA TYR A 392 -2.14 -64.99 -7.24
C TYR A 392 -1.10 -65.01 -6.10
N ILE A 393 0.12 -64.68 -6.46
CA ILE A 393 1.21 -64.31 -5.54
C ILE A 393 1.71 -62.97 -5.99
N ILE A 394 1.61 -61.98 -5.10
CA ILE A 394 2.09 -60.64 -5.36
C ILE A 394 3.17 -60.30 -4.35
N ARG A 395 4.30 -59.80 -4.85
CA ARG A 395 5.39 -59.26 -4.05
C ARG A 395 5.66 -57.84 -4.53
N ALA A 396 5.74 -56.89 -3.60
CA ALA A 396 6.03 -55.50 -3.94
C ALA A 396 6.90 -54.86 -2.87
N LYS A 397 7.58 -53.76 -3.25
CA LYS A 397 8.32 -52.90 -2.34
C LYS A 397 7.95 -51.47 -2.60
N GLY A 398 7.62 -50.74 -1.55
CA GLY A 398 7.35 -49.29 -1.58
C GLY A 398 8.63 -48.45 -1.61
N TRP A 399 8.49 -47.17 -1.94
CA TRP A 399 9.55 -46.18 -1.78
C TRP A 399 9.80 -45.81 -0.31
N ASP A 400 8.90 -46.17 0.61
CA ASP A 400 9.03 -46.13 2.06
C ASP A 400 9.74 -47.40 2.63
N ASP A 401 10.32 -48.21 1.76
CA ASP A 401 10.96 -49.48 2.09
C ASP A 401 10.00 -50.56 2.65
N LYS A 402 8.69 -50.33 2.66
CA LYS A 402 7.69 -51.31 3.07
C LYS A 402 7.65 -52.48 2.11
N ILE A 403 7.69 -53.69 2.65
CA ILE A 403 7.69 -54.93 1.90
C ILE A 403 6.31 -55.56 1.96
N TYR A 404 5.77 -55.90 0.79
CA TYR A 404 4.50 -56.58 0.56
C TYR A 404 4.76 -58.01 0.09
N ASP A 405 5.09 -58.91 1.02
CA ASP A 405 5.34 -60.35 0.74
C ASP A 405 4.87 -61.22 1.89
N SER A 406 3.67 -60.95 2.40
CA SER A 406 3.03 -61.78 3.43
C SER A 406 1.92 -62.66 2.82
N LYS A 407 1.30 -63.50 3.66
CA LYS A 407 0.11 -64.28 3.26
C LYS A 407 -1.05 -63.41 2.79
N LEU A 408 -1.11 -62.12 3.20
CA LEU A 408 -2.12 -61.16 2.78
C LEU A 408 -2.08 -60.85 1.30
N TYR A 409 -0.91 -61.02 0.64
CA TYR A 409 -0.69 -60.74 -0.77
C TYR A 409 -0.66 -62.00 -1.63
N ARG A 410 -1.20 -63.11 -1.09
CA ARG A 410 -1.42 -64.38 -1.74
C ARG A 410 -2.88 -64.76 -1.56
N GLY A 411 -3.58 -64.94 -2.66
CA GLY A 411 -5.03 -65.16 -2.60
C GLY A 411 -5.57 -65.76 -3.89
N PHE A 412 -6.85 -65.60 -4.06
CA PHE A 412 -7.58 -66.06 -5.25
C PHE A 412 -8.33 -64.88 -5.88
N LEU A 413 -8.56 -65.04 -7.17
CA LEU A 413 -9.41 -64.13 -7.94
C LEU A 413 -10.37 -64.91 -8.80
N TYR A 414 -11.53 -64.31 -9.05
CA TYR A 414 -12.53 -64.86 -9.96
C TYR A 414 -12.42 -64.22 -11.34
N LEU A 415 -12.37 -65.00 -12.38
CA LEU A 415 -12.50 -64.60 -13.77
C LEU A 415 -13.89 -65.01 -14.24
N TYR A 416 -14.72 -64.02 -14.58
CA TYR A 416 -16.02 -64.19 -15.21
C TYR A 416 -15.98 -63.70 -16.66
N ARG A 417 -16.80 -64.31 -17.54
CA ARG A 417 -16.99 -63.86 -18.94
C ARG A 417 -18.44 -64.10 -19.33
#